data_5f15ee65f9062488820ccb52853c192d
#
_entry.id   5f15ee65f9062488820ccb52853c192d
#
_cell.length_a   1.000
_cell.length_b   1.000
_cell.length_c   1.000
_cell.angle_alpha   90.00
_cell.angle_beta   90.00
_cell.angle_gamma   90.00
#
_symmetry.space_group_name_H-M   'P 1'
#
loop_
_entity.id
_entity.type
_entity.pdbx_description
1 polymer ?
#
loop_
_entity_poly.entity_id
_entity_poly.type
_entity_poly.pdbx_seq_one_letter_code
_entity_poly.pdbx_strand_id
1 'polypeptide(L)'
;KATYFAQVYDEDLNFLKEKQVNLKALGKDLLLEKVVKFGRDFYVFASFVNEKTKKKYLFYSRFDHIDLTTDGEWMKVAEVKASSEKDYTRPTFSIDVSDNQKYIVVFGNGSERIRRKKSKGLFARSRSSSNDIASHNFKFTFWVMDEKMNIVNYEKKHQLRINESSDKFYIRDLTVDDQGAVYIL
;
A
#
# COMPACT_ATOMS: atom_id res chain seq x y z
N LYS A 1 -7.33 3.93 -18.02
CA LYS A 1 -7.53 2.55 -17.58
C LYS A 1 -6.24 1.80 -17.84
N ALA A 2 -5.66 1.16 -16.80
CA ALA A 2 -4.48 0.33 -16.97
C ALA A 2 -4.88 -1.03 -17.55
N THR A 3 -4.10 -1.53 -18.48
CA THR A 3 -4.23 -2.89 -19.02
C THR A 3 -2.99 -3.67 -18.60
N TYR A 4 -3.19 -4.87 -18.07
CA TYR A 4 -2.12 -5.74 -17.60
C TYR A 4 -2.07 -6.99 -18.44
N PHE A 5 -0.85 -7.46 -18.71
CA PHE A 5 -0.60 -8.71 -19.41
C PHE A 5 0.31 -9.59 -18.53
N ALA A 6 -0.03 -10.86 -18.43
CA ALA A 6 0.85 -11.88 -17.88
C ALA A 6 1.54 -12.60 -19.03
N GLN A 7 2.85 -12.74 -18.95
CA GLN A 7 3.68 -13.40 -19.94
C GLN A 7 4.45 -14.54 -19.28
N VAL A 8 4.61 -15.64 -19.98
CA VAL A 8 5.39 -16.79 -19.54
C VAL A 8 6.52 -17.01 -20.51
N TYR A 9 7.69 -17.24 -19.95
CA TYR A 9 8.90 -17.59 -20.65
C TYR A 9 9.44 -18.90 -20.07
N ASP A 10 10.15 -19.70 -20.90
CA ASP A 10 10.89 -20.86 -20.41
C ASP A 10 12.18 -20.44 -19.71
N GLU A 11 12.99 -21.44 -19.28
CA GLU A 11 14.27 -21.23 -18.60
C GLU A 11 15.34 -20.58 -19.49
N ASP A 12 15.19 -20.68 -20.83
CA ASP A 12 16.05 -20.05 -21.82
C ASP A 12 15.51 -18.66 -22.26
N LEU A 13 14.51 -18.14 -21.56
CA LEU A 13 13.82 -16.88 -21.86
C LEU A 13 13.10 -16.83 -23.21
N ASN A 14 12.74 -17.99 -23.78
CA ASN A 14 11.87 -18.03 -24.94
C ASN A 14 10.42 -17.76 -24.53
N PHE A 15 9.75 -16.90 -25.27
CA PHE A 15 8.35 -16.58 -25.03
C PHE A 15 7.46 -17.81 -25.29
N LEU A 16 6.61 -18.16 -24.33
CA LEU A 16 5.69 -19.28 -24.42
C LEU A 16 4.24 -18.82 -24.64
N LYS A 17 3.76 -17.89 -23.81
CA LYS A 17 2.37 -17.43 -23.89
C LYS A 17 2.17 -16.08 -23.23
N GLU A 18 1.07 -15.44 -23.60
CA GLU A 18 0.59 -14.18 -22.99
C GLU A 18 -0.92 -14.22 -22.82
N LYS A 19 -1.39 -13.56 -21.77
CA LYS A 19 -2.81 -13.35 -21.56
C LYS A 19 -3.07 -12.00 -20.88
N GLN A 20 -4.11 -11.32 -21.32
CA GLN A 20 -4.58 -10.12 -20.64
C GLN A 20 -5.23 -10.49 -19.31
N VAL A 21 -4.77 -9.84 -18.23
CA VAL A 21 -5.28 -10.05 -16.87
C VAL A 21 -6.22 -8.90 -16.51
N ASN A 22 -7.45 -9.23 -16.14
CA ASN A 22 -8.44 -8.28 -15.68
C ASN A 22 -8.44 -8.19 -14.15
N LEU A 23 -7.98 -7.07 -13.62
CA LEU A 23 -7.96 -6.82 -12.19
C LEU A 23 -9.22 -6.04 -11.80
N LYS A 24 -10.25 -6.75 -11.29
CA LYS A 24 -11.52 -6.16 -10.86
C LYS A 24 -12.00 -6.73 -9.55
N ALA A 25 -12.34 -5.86 -8.60
CA ALA A 25 -13.02 -6.23 -7.37
C ALA A 25 -14.16 -5.25 -7.08
N LEU A 26 -15.27 -5.76 -6.54
CA LEU A 26 -16.44 -4.95 -6.16
C LEU A 26 -16.91 -4.01 -7.28
N GLY A 27 -16.84 -4.45 -8.53
CA GLY A 27 -17.21 -3.65 -9.71
C GLY A 27 -16.26 -2.50 -10.05
N LYS A 28 -15.07 -2.45 -9.44
CA LYS A 28 -14.03 -1.45 -9.67
C LYS A 28 -12.82 -2.06 -10.36
N ASP A 29 -12.22 -1.29 -11.29
CA ASP A 29 -10.91 -1.63 -11.82
C ASP A 29 -9.86 -1.38 -10.73
N LEU A 30 -8.95 -2.34 -10.55
CA LEU A 30 -7.86 -2.27 -9.59
C LEU A 30 -6.56 -1.89 -10.28
N LEU A 31 -5.67 -1.26 -9.51
CA LEU A 31 -4.29 -1.00 -9.89
C LEU A 31 -3.40 -2.08 -9.28
N LEU A 32 -2.57 -2.71 -10.10
CA LEU A 32 -1.58 -3.68 -9.64
C LEU A 32 -0.58 -3.01 -8.70
N GLU A 33 -0.39 -3.61 -7.53
CA GLU A 33 0.64 -3.20 -6.57
C GLU A 33 1.85 -4.14 -6.64
N LYS A 34 1.61 -5.45 -6.51
CA LYS A 34 2.68 -6.46 -6.54
C LYS A 34 2.12 -7.85 -6.90
N VAL A 35 2.94 -8.66 -7.53
CA VAL A 35 2.74 -10.11 -7.63
C VAL A 35 3.81 -10.76 -6.76
N VAL A 36 3.41 -11.69 -5.92
CA VAL A 36 4.33 -12.43 -5.04
C VAL A 36 4.13 -13.93 -5.22
N LYS A 37 5.24 -14.68 -5.18
CA LYS A 37 5.20 -16.11 -4.97
C LYS A 37 5.19 -16.35 -3.46
N PHE A 38 4.25 -17.14 -2.97
CA PHE A 38 4.14 -17.47 -1.57
C PHE A 38 3.76 -18.94 -1.40
N GLY A 39 4.65 -19.71 -0.82
CA GLY A 39 4.54 -21.15 -0.83
C GLY A 39 4.58 -21.72 -2.26
N ARG A 40 3.54 -22.43 -2.64
CA ARG A 40 3.39 -23.00 -3.99
C ARG A 40 2.57 -22.14 -4.94
N ASP A 41 1.94 -21.10 -4.42
CA ASP A 41 0.99 -20.27 -5.15
C ASP A 41 1.56 -18.90 -5.50
N PHE A 42 0.93 -18.27 -6.47
CA PHE A 42 1.15 -16.86 -6.76
C PHE A 42 -0.05 -16.05 -6.31
N TYR A 43 0.22 -14.87 -5.77
CA TYR A 43 -0.81 -13.93 -5.33
C TYR A 43 -0.61 -12.59 -6.00
N VAL A 44 -1.70 -12.03 -6.50
CA VAL A 44 -1.74 -10.68 -7.05
C VAL A 44 -2.31 -9.75 -5.99
N PHE A 45 -1.55 -8.74 -5.62
CA PHE A 45 -2.00 -7.65 -4.77
C PHE A 45 -2.36 -6.47 -5.64
N ALA A 46 -3.56 -5.96 -5.48
CA ALA A 46 -4.05 -4.82 -6.25
C ALA A 46 -4.92 -3.90 -5.40
N SER A 47 -5.00 -2.64 -5.79
CA SER A 47 -5.66 -1.62 -4.98
C SER A 47 -6.59 -0.71 -5.78
N PHE A 48 -7.48 -0.03 -5.10
CA PHE A 48 -8.17 1.13 -5.64
C PHE A 48 -8.35 2.23 -4.59
N VAL A 49 -8.49 3.46 -5.04
CA VAL A 49 -8.81 4.60 -4.20
C VAL A 49 -10.30 4.89 -4.29
N ASN A 50 -10.97 4.93 -3.15
CA ASN A 50 -12.34 5.41 -3.06
C ASN A 50 -12.32 6.90 -2.73
N GLU A 51 -12.56 7.73 -3.74
CA GLU A 51 -12.53 9.19 -3.60
C GLU A 51 -13.58 9.72 -2.62
N LYS A 52 -14.75 9.07 -2.51
CA LYS A 52 -15.81 9.48 -1.57
C LYS A 52 -15.38 9.32 -0.13
N THR A 53 -14.76 8.19 0.21
CA THR A 53 -14.29 7.88 1.57
C THR A 53 -12.86 8.34 1.82
N LYS A 54 -12.14 8.75 0.77
CA LYS A 54 -10.71 9.08 0.82
C LYS A 54 -9.88 7.97 1.44
N LYS A 55 -10.16 6.74 1.03
CA LYS A 55 -9.44 5.55 1.46
C LYS A 55 -8.89 4.80 0.26
N LYS A 56 -7.69 4.27 0.41
CA LYS A 56 -7.10 3.29 -0.51
C LYS A 56 -7.28 1.90 0.12
N TYR A 57 -7.81 0.99 -0.65
CA TYR A 57 -8.05 -0.39 -0.25
C TYR A 57 -7.11 -1.30 -1.00
N LEU A 58 -6.50 -2.25 -0.29
CA LEU A 58 -5.67 -3.30 -0.86
C LEU A 58 -6.41 -4.62 -0.79
N PHE A 59 -6.37 -5.33 -1.88
CA PHE A 59 -6.94 -6.67 -2.04
C PHE A 59 -5.86 -7.61 -2.52
N TYR A 60 -6.05 -8.90 -2.27
CA TYR A 60 -5.31 -9.95 -2.95
C TYR A 60 -6.25 -10.95 -3.59
N SER A 61 -5.75 -11.65 -4.60
CA SER A 61 -6.39 -12.80 -5.22
C SER A 61 -5.30 -13.80 -5.58
N ARG A 62 -5.61 -15.09 -5.52
CA ARG A 62 -4.73 -16.14 -6.01
C ARG A 62 -4.64 -16.03 -7.52
N PHE A 63 -3.44 -16.25 -8.05
CA PHE A 63 -3.17 -16.21 -9.47
C PHE A 63 -2.78 -17.59 -9.97
N ASP A 64 -3.57 -18.10 -10.90
CA ASP A 64 -3.24 -19.32 -11.61
C ASP A 64 -2.21 -18.99 -12.70
N HIS A 65 -0.98 -19.48 -12.51
CA HIS A 65 0.12 -19.26 -13.43
C HIS A 65 0.06 -20.17 -14.67
N ILE A 66 -0.78 -21.23 -14.63
CA ILE A 66 -1.03 -22.10 -15.78
C ILE A 66 -2.02 -21.43 -16.72
N ASP A 67 -3.15 -20.98 -16.18
CA ASP A 67 -4.20 -20.33 -16.97
C ASP A 67 -4.01 -18.82 -17.13
N LEU A 68 -3.05 -18.23 -16.43
CA LEU A 68 -2.77 -16.78 -16.38
C LEU A 68 -4.03 -15.96 -16.02
N THR A 69 -4.72 -16.39 -14.97
CA THR A 69 -5.94 -15.73 -14.48
C THR A 69 -5.91 -15.60 -12.97
N THR A 70 -6.65 -14.64 -12.44
CA THR A 70 -7.02 -14.66 -11.02
C THR A 70 -8.21 -15.61 -10.84
N ASP A 71 -8.35 -16.24 -9.68
CA ASP A 71 -9.49 -17.10 -9.33
C ASP A 71 -10.82 -16.32 -9.24
N GLY A 72 -10.76 -15.01 -9.35
CA GLY A 72 -11.93 -14.11 -9.31
C GLY A 72 -12.36 -13.72 -7.91
N GLU A 73 -11.82 -14.35 -6.88
CA GLU A 73 -12.08 -13.99 -5.49
C GLU A 73 -11.05 -12.97 -5.00
N TRP A 74 -11.55 -11.80 -4.62
CA TRP A 74 -10.72 -10.72 -4.10
C TRP A 74 -10.96 -10.51 -2.61
N MET A 75 -9.95 -10.83 -1.82
CA MET A 75 -9.98 -10.67 -0.37
C MET A 75 -9.35 -9.33 0.03
N LYS A 76 -10.08 -8.55 0.84
CA LYS A 76 -9.55 -7.29 1.37
C LYS A 76 -8.52 -7.58 2.47
N VAL A 77 -7.33 -6.99 2.33
CA VAL A 77 -6.24 -7.08 3.31
C VAL A 77 -6.17 -5.83 4.16
N ALA A 78 -6.14 -4.68 3.51
CA ALA A 78 -5.71 -3.45 4.14
C ALA A 78 -6.54 -2.25 3.67
N GLU A 79 -6.61 -1.24 4.53
CA GLU A 79 -7.09 0.08 4.15
C GLU A 79 -6.25 1.17 4.81
N VAL A 80 -5.93 2.20 4.04
CA VAL A 80 -5.27 3.41 4.53
C VAL A 80 -6.05 4.64 4.11
N LYS A 81 -5.98 5.70 4.92
CA LYS A 81 -6.59 6.96 4.55
C LYS A 81 -5.78 7.59 3.41
N ALA A 82 -6.42 7.85 2.28
CA ALA A 82 -5.83 8.60 1.20
C ALA A 82 -5.71 10.07 1.64
N SER A 83 -4.55 10.66 1.42
CA SER A 83 -4.40 12.11 1.59
C SER A 83 -5.22 12.84 0.51
N SER A 84 -5.58 14.11 0.74
CA SER A 84 -6.26 14.90 -0.27
C SER A 84 -5.35 15.06 -1.50
N GLU A 85 -5.94 15.28 -2.70
CA GLU A 85 -5.22 15.48 -3.97
C GLU A 85 -4.08 16.53 -3.92
N LYS A 86 -4.09 17.40 -2.91
CA LYS A 86 -3.08 18.44 -2.70
C LYS A 86 -1.87 18.00 -1.87
N ASP A 87 -1.93 16.81 -1.26
CA ASP A 87 -0.82 16.29 -0.48
C ASP A 87 0.02 15.36 -1.38
N TYR A 88 1.28 15.67 -1.55
CA TYR A 88 2.23 14.99 -2.43
C TYR A 88 2.51 13.51 -2.08
N THR A 89 1.97 13.03 -0.98
CA THR A 89 2.12 11.64 -0.55
C THR A 89 0.83 10.87 -0.81
N ARG A 90 0.76 10.16 -1.92
CA ARG A 90 -0.29 9.15 -2.13
C ARG A 90 -0.07 8.01 -1.14
N PRO A 91 -1.13 7.49 -0.50
CA PRO A 91 -0.96 6.30 0.31
C PRO A 91 -0.42 5.20 -0.57
N THR A 92 0.67 4.61 -0.12
CA THR A 92 1.32 3.50 -0.83
C THR A 92 1.24 2.25 0.02
N PHE A 93 1.17 1.11 -0.64
CA PHE A 93 1.37 -0.17 -0.02
C PHE A 93 2.73 -0.71 -0.45
N SER A 94 3.48 -1.24 0.52
CA SER A 94 4.65 -2.08 0.27
C SER A 94 4.33 -3.49 0.75
N ILE A 95 4.79 -4.48 0.02
CA ILE A 95 4.50 -5.88 0.29
C ILE A 95 5.81 -6.64 0.20
N ASP A 96 6.11 -7.42 1.21
CA ASP A 96 7.28 -8.29 1.23
C ASP A 96 6.96 -9.67 1.77
N VAL A 97 7.83 -10.65 1.48
CA VAL A 97 7.66 -12.05 1.84
C VAL A 97 8.91 -12.50 2.56
N SER A 98 8.75 -13.21 3.68
CA SER A 98 9.88 -13.80 4.40
C SER A 98 10.63 -14.85 3.55
N ASP A 99 11.93 -15.01 3.81
CA ASP A 99 12.79 -15.93 3.01
C ASP A 99 12.29 -17.36 3.05
N ASN A 100 11.78 -17.82 4.18
CA ASN A 100 11.16 -19.14 4.34
C ASN A 100 9.76 -19.25 3.77
N GLN A 101 9.20 -18.16 3.21
CA GLN A 101 7.86 -18.08 2.63
C GLN A 101 6.73 -18.48 3.59
N LYS A 102 6.87 -18.16 4.89
CA LYS A 102 5.82 -18.39 5.90
C LYS A 102 5.01 -17.14 6.21
N TYR A 103 5.57 -15.97 5.92
CA TYR A 103 4.91 -14.71 6.23
C TYR A 103 4.95 -13.76 5.05
N ILE A 104 3.84 -13.02 4.88
CA ILE A 104 3.77 -11.84 4.02
C ILE A 104 3.54 -10.65 4.93
N VAL A 105 4.33 -9.60 4.77
CA VAL A 105 4.07 -8.32 5.39
C VAL A 105 3.49 -7.36 4.37
N VAL A 106 2.40 -6.70 4.75
CA VAL A 106 1.84 -5.56 4.04
C VAL A 106 2.04 -4.33 4.90
N PHE A 107 2.67 -3.34 4.33
CA PHE A 107 2.85 -2.03 4.95
C PHE A 107 1.99 -1.01 4.24
N GLY A 108 1.21 -0.26 5.00
CA GLY A 108 0.39 0.83 4.48
C GLY A 108 0.84 2.18 5.05
N ASN A 109 1.19 3.10 4.18
CA ASN A 109 1.57 4.46 4.53
C ASN A 109 0.46 5.43 4.14
N GLY A 110 0.00 6.21 5.12
CA GLY A 110 -0.92 7.32 4.91
C GLY A 110 -0.40 8.59 5.57
N SER A 111 -0.61 9.73 4.95
CA SER A 111 -0.29 11.02 5.57
C SER A 111 -1.53 11.87 5.79
N GLU A 112 -1.53 12.66 6.85
CA GLU A 112 -2.58 13.61 7.14
C GLU A 112 -1.95 14.98 7.42
N ARG A 113 -2.33 15.98 6.62
CA ARG A 113 -1.90 17.36 6.83
C ARG A 113 -2.63 17.96 8.03
N ILE A 114 -1.89 18.38 9.04
CA ILE A 114 -2.45 19.10 10.17
C ILE A 114 -2.45 20.59 9.83
N ARG A 115 -3.63 21.16 9.65
CA ARG A 115 -3.79 22.61 9.58
C ARG A 115 -3.77 23.16 11.00
N ARG A 116 -2.83 24.04 11.33
CA ARG A 116 -2.92 24.83 12.55
C ARG A 116 -4.17 25.72 12.45
N LYS A 117 -5.09 25.60 13.41
CA LYS A 117 -6.17 26.56 13.56
C LYS A 117 -5.51 27.91 13.86
N LYS A 118 -5.69 28.89 12.97
CA LYS A 118 -5.32 30.27 13.29
C LYS A 118 -6.09 30.68 14.55
N SER A 119 -5.40 31.01 15.64
CA SER A 119 -6.03 31.60 16.78
C SER A 119 -6.63 32.94 16.30
N LYS A 120 -7.95 33.07 16.36
CA LYS A 120 -8.63 34.33 16.12
C LYS A 120 -8.37 35.24 17.33
N GLY A 121 -7.17 35.81 17.42
CA GLY A 121 -6.91 36.92 18.34
C GLY A 121 -7.52 38.17 17.78
N LEU A 122 -8.36 38.85 18.55
CA LEU A 122 -9.05 40.11 18.18
C LEU A 122 -8.12 41.28 17.79
N PHE A 123 -6.80 41.10 17.91
CA PHE A 123 -5.79 42.15 17.64
C PHE A 123 -4.66 41.71 16.69
N ALA A 124 -4.82 40.66 15.91
CA ALA A 124 -3.81 40.31 14.93
C ALA A 124 -3.90 41.17 13.67
N ARG A 125 -3.52 42.47 13.82
CA ARG A 125 -3.13 43.30 12.67
C ARG A 125 -1.79 42.80 12.17
N SER A 126 -1.82 42.32 10.93
CA SER A 126 -0.81 42.37 9.91
C SER A 126 0.56 41.69 10.15
N ARG A 127 0.93 41.20 9.12
CA ARG A 127 2.11 40.80 8.36
C ARG A 127 2.08 39.29 8.16
N SER A 128 1.56 38.98 7.02
CA SER A 128 1.67 37.64 6.41
C SER A 128 3.15 37.30 6.18
N SER A 129 3.81 36.82 7.21
CA SER A 129 4.99 35.99 6.94
C SER A 129 4.46 34.59 6.65
N SER A 130 4.62 34.18 5.43
CA SER A 130 4.13 32.97 4.79
C SER A 130 4.80 31.69 5.30
N ASN A 131 5.08 31.58 6.57
CA ASN A 131 5.66 30.38 7.16
C ASN A 131 4.67 29.67 8.08
N ASP A 132 3.44 29.41 7.59
CA ASP A 132 2.58 28.40 8.20
C ASP A 132 3.19 27.02 7.93
N ILE A 133 4.11 26.61 8.79
CA ILE A 133 4.70 25.28 8.78
C ILE A 133 3.56 24.28 8.98
N ALA A 134 3.13 23.65 7.89
CA ALA A 134 2.17 22.59 7.96
C ALA A 134 2.88 21.35 8.51
N SER A 135 2.52 20.91 9.70
CA SER A 135 3.01 19.63 10.20
C SER A 135 2.26 18.49 9.51
N HIS A 136 2.99 17.44 9.14
CA HIS A 136 2.43 16.23 8.57
C HIS A 136 2.44 15.12 9.62
N ASN A 137 1.31 14.45 9.79
CA ASN A 137 1.24 13.20 10.54
C ASN A 137 1.34 12.05 9.56
N PHE A 138 2.39 11.26 9.69
CA PHE A 138 2.52 9.99 8.98
C PHE A 138 1.89 8.88 9.83
N LYS A 139 1.02 8.10 9.22
CA LYS A 139 0.36 6.96 9.86
C LYS A 139 0.81 5.70 9.15
N PHE A 140 1.43 4.82 9.90
CA PHE A 140 1.87 3.52 9.40
C PHE A 140 0.98 2.43 9.96
N THR A 141 0.74 1.42 9.17
CA THR A 141 0.02 0.24 9.60
C THR A 141 0.63 -0.98 8.94
N PHE A 142 0.83 -2.02 9.70
CA PHE A 142 1.35 -3.30 9.25
C PHE A 142 0.28 -4.36 9.36
N TRP A 143 0.28 -5.27 8.41
CA TRP A 143 -0.50 -6.50 8.43
C TRP A 143 0.46 -7.62 8.11
N VAL A 144 0.61 -8.57 9.03
CA VAL A 144 1.39 -9.79 8.81
C VAL A 144 0.42 -10.92 8.57
N MET A 145 0.62 -11.64 7.50
CA MET A 145 -0.22 -12.75 7.06
C MET A 145 0.58 -14.05 7.11
N ASP A 146 -0.05 -15.14 7.54
CA ASP A 146 0.51 -16.47 7.59
C ASP A 146 0.37 -17.23 6.24
N GLU A 147 0.84 -18.47 6.19
CA GLU A 147 0.75 -19.37 5.03
C GLU A 147 -0.69 -19.62 4.54
N LYS A 148 -1.67 -19.42 5.42
CA LYS A 148 -3.10 -19.56 5.09
C LYS A 148 -3.74 -18.24 4.70
N MET A 149 -2.95 -17.20 4.53
CA MET A 149 -3.39 -15.84 4.25
C MET A 149 -4.25 -15.22 5.36
N ASN A 150 -4.14 -15.73 6.61
CA ASN A 150 -4.77 -15.11 7.76
C ASN A 150 -3.89 -13.98 8.29
N ILE A 151 -4.51 -12.88 8.69
CA ILE A 151 -3.80 -11.81 9.40
C ILE A 151 -3.50 -12.30 10.82
N VAL A 152 -2.23 -12.58 11.10
CA VAL A 152 -1.77 -13.08 12.41
C VAL A 152 -1.27 -11.97 13.32
N ASN A 153 -0.85 -10.85 12.74
CA ASN A 153 -0.47 -9.68 13.49
C ASN A 153 -0.96 -8.42 12.80
N TYR A 154 -1.65 -7.57 13.57
CA TYR A 154 -2.14 -6.28 13.13
C TYR A 154 -1.69 -5.24 14.14
N GLU A 155 -0.62 -4.56 13.84
CA GLU A 155 -0.14 -3.50 14.70
C GLU A 155 -0.94 -2.21 14.51
N LYS A 156 -1.34 -1.67 15.64
CA LYS A 156 -2.02 -0.38 15.70
C LYS A 156 -1.13 0.70 15.11
N LYS A 157 -1.76 1.55 14.33
CA LYS A 157 -1.20 2.73 13.65
C LYS A 157 -0.09 3.41 14.45
N HIS A 158 1.14 3.22 14.05
CA HIS A 158 2.22 4.07 14.49
C HIS A 158 2.05 5.45 13.87
N GLN A 159 2.18 6.48 14.68
CA GLN A 159 2.06 7.85 14.25
C GLN A 159 3.38 8.57 14.48
N LEU A 160 4.03 8.97 13.40
CA LEU A 160 5.20 9.84 13.45
C LEU A 160 4.76 11.26 13.12
N ARG A 161 5.05 12.20 14.00
CA ARG A 161 4.79 13.61 13.77
C ARG A 161 6.08 14.28 13.34
N ILE A 162 6.13 14.76 12.10
CA ILE A 162 7.26 15.53 11.56
C ILE A 162 6.83 16.99 11.51
N ASN A 163 7.60 17.85 12.19
CA ASN A 163 7.25 19.28 12.34
C ASN A 163 7.79 20.17 11.22
N GLU A 164 8.58 19.64 10.30
CA GLU A 164 9.25 20.42 9.27
C GLU A 164 8.63 20.22 7.89
N SER A 165 8.52 21.32 7.16
CA SER A 165 7.83 21.39 5.87
C SER A 165 8.61 20.79 4.70
N SER A 166 9.86 20.40 4.90
CA SER A 166 10.78 19.96 3.85
C SER A 166 11.16 18.48 3.92
N ASP A 167 10.92 17.82 5.05
CA ASP A 167 11.39 16.46 5.21
C ASP A 167 10.39 15.48 4.58
N LYS A 168 10.81 14.95 3.44
CA LYS A 168 10.13 13.81 2.85
C LYS A 168 10.55 12.58 3.62
N PHE A 169 9.63 12.01 4.39
CA PHE A 169 9.84 10.72 5.03
C PHE A 169 9.62 9.62 4.00
N TYR A 170 10.63 8.81 3.77
CA TYR A 170 10.55 7.64 2.91
C TYR A 170 10.97 6.41 3.71
N ILE A 171 10.14 5.39 3.66
CA ILE A 171 10.60 4.05 4.00
C ILE A 171 11.32 3.53 2.77
N ARG A 172 12.61 3.27 2.92
CA ARG A 172 13.45 2.77 1.83
C ARG A 172 13.30 1.28 1.65
N ASP A 173 13.16 0.58 2.75
CA ASP A 173 13.08 -0.87 2.74
C ASP A 173 12.19 -1.39 3.85
N LEU A 174 11.56 -2.52 3.60
CA LEU A 174 10.69 -3.21 4.52
C LEU A 174 10.92 -4.70 4.30
N THR A 175 11.20 -5.42 5.38
CA THR A 175 11.30 -6.88 5.30
C THR A 175 10.63 -7.55 6.49
N VAL A 176 10.33 -8.82 6.35
CA VAL A 176 9.79 -9.68 7.39
C VAL A 176 10.68 -10.91 7.54
N ASP A 177 11.07 -11.23 8.77
CA ASP A 177 11.89 -12.40 9.03
C ASP A 177 11.07 -13.70 9.08
N ASP A 178 11.78 -14.80 9.28
CA ASP A 178 11.21 -16.14 9.35
C ASP A 178 10.39 -16.41 10.61
N GLN A 179 10.33 -15.46 11.53
CA GLN A 179 9.52 -15.50 12.76
C GLN A 179 8.33 -14.55 12.70
N GLY A 180 8.20 -13.78 11.60
CA GLY A 180 7.14 -12.79 11.42
C GLY A 180 7.45 -11.43 12.03
N ALA A 181 8.70 -11.18 12.47
CA ALA A 181 9.10 -9.85 12.92
C ALA A 181 9.39 -8.93 11.72
N VAL A 182 8.92 -7.68 11.80
CA VAL A 182 9.00 -6.71 10.72
C VAL A 182 10.11 -5.70 10.99
N TYR A 183 10.97 -5.52 10.00
CA TYR A 183 12.08 -4.57 10.03
C TYR A 183 11.84 -3.47 8.99
N ILE A 184 12.12 -2.23 9.37
CA ILE A 184 11.93 -1.02 8.54
C ILE A 184 13.24 -0.25 8.52
N LEU A 185 13.68 0.12 7.33
CA LEU A 185 14.87 0.93 7.06
C LEU A 185 14.52 2.25 6.37
#